data_ae6c3e55263744d14c5b6dcc21f823e4
#
_entry.id   ae6c3e55263744d14c5b6dcc21f823e4
#
_cell.length_a   1.000
_cell.length_b   1.000
_cell.length_c   1.000
_cell.angle_alpha   90.00
_cell.angle_beta   90.00
_cell.angle_gamma   90.00
#
_symmetry.space_group_name_H-M   'P 1'
#
loop_
_entity.id
_entity.type
_entity.pdbx_description
1 polymer ?
#
loop_
_entity_poly.entity_id
_entity_poly.type
_entity_poly.pdbx_seq_one_letter_code
_entity_poly.pdbx_strand_id
1 'polypeptide(L)'
;TRRSSDLPCKAVEDLTTYPSILGGRVKTLHPKVFGGILCRRGLEQDMQQIEKYEIPEIDLVIVDLYPFEATVASGAEEPAIIEKIDIGGISLIRAAAKNYNDVVIIASQAQYQPFRDMLMEHGATTTIEERRWFAKEAFGVSSHYDSAIFNYFDGEEGSAFRCSANSQKTLRYGENPHQKGYFYGNLDAMFDQIHGKEISYNNLLDINAAVDLIDEFKDTTFAILKHNNACGLASRPTVLEAWNDALAGDPVSAFGGVLITNAVIDKAAAEEINKIFFEVIIAPDYDVDALEILGQKKNRIILVRKPAALPKKQFRSLLNGVLVQDRDLKVETPEELKTVTTKAPTAQEIEDMLFANKIVKNSKSNAIVLAKGKQLLASGVGQTSRVDALKQAIEKAK
;
A
#
# COMPACT_ATOMS: atom_id res chain seq x y z
N THR A 1 15.43 14.86 -27.98
CA THR A 1 14.80 14.34 -29.21
C THR A 1 13.73 15.31 -29.66
N ARG A 2 14.04 16.05 -30.74
CA ARG A 2 13.02 16.89 -31.39
C ARG A 2 11.99 15.96 -32.04
N ARG A 3 10.78 15.92 -31.49
CA ARG A 3 9.65 15.43 -32.27
C ARG A 3 9.20 16.57 -33.18
N SER A 4 8.90 16.27 -34.46
CA SER A 4 8.33 17.18 -35.40
C SER A 4 6.90 17.58 -34.93
N SER A 5 6.82 18.62 -34.11
CA SER A 5 5.60 19.34 -33.87
C SER A 5 5.73 20.67 -34.58
N ASP A 6 4.66 21.18 -35.18
CA ASP A 6 4.62 22.48 -35.85
C ASP A 6 4.77 23.65 -34.84
N LEU A 7 5.07 23.36 -33.58
CA LEU A 7 5.27 24.36 -32.53
C LEU A 7 6.73 24.87 -32.54
N PRO A 8 6.93 26.19 -32.43
CA PRO A 8 8.27 26.74 -32.26
C PRO A 8 8.94 26.20 -30.99
N CYS A 9 10.13 25.65 -31.14
CA CYS A 9 10.89 25.07 -30.05
C CYS A 9 12.32 25.67 -30.01
N LYS A 10 12.74 26.10 -28.81
CA LYS A 10 14.12 26.52 -28.54
C LYS A 10 14.81 25.46 -27.72
N ALA A 11 16.09 25.19 -28.03
CA ALA A 11 16.93 24.39 -27.14
C ALA A 11 17.29 25.21 -25.89
N VAL A 12 17.55 24.52 -24.78
CA VAL A 12 17.98 25.20 -23.55
C VAL A 12 19.29 25.96 -23.78
N GLU A 13 20.18 25.42 -24.59
CA GLU A 13 21.45 26.03 -24.99
C GLU A 13 21.25 27.34 -25.77
N ASP A 14 20.19 27.44 -26.59
CA ASP A 14 19.83 28.68 -27.27
C ASP A 14 19.38 29.79 -26.32
N LEU A 15 18.73 29.38 -25.19
CA LEU A 15 18.30 30.31 -24.15
C LEU A 15 19.46 30.72 -23.25
N THR A 16 20.24 29.76 -22.79
CA THR A 16 21.33 29.99 -21.84
C THR A 16 22.59 30.55 -22.48
N THR A 17 22.73 30.38 -23.79
CA THR A 17 23.98 30.65 -24.54
C THR A 17 25.18 29.87 -23.99
N TYR A 18 24.94 28.75 -23.31
CA TYR A 18 25.94 27.90 -22.69
C TYR A 18 25.75 26.44 -23.13
N PRO A 19 26.80 25.72 -23.49
CA PRO A 19 26.67 24.33 -23.94
C PRO A 19 26.24 23.42 -22.80
N SER A 20 25.53 22.35 -23.14
CA SER A 20 25.32 21.23 -22.22
C SER A 20 26.64 20.54 -21.94
N ILE A 21 27.03 20.44 -20.66
CA ILE A 21 28.32 19.88 -20.25
C ILE A 21 28.15 18.69 -19.33
N LEU A 22 29.24 17.96 -19.07
CA LEU A 22 29.26 16.81 -18.13
C LEU A 22 28.23 15.72 -18.51
N GLY A 23 28.10 15.41 -19.80
CA GLY A 23 27.15 14.43 -20.29
C GLY A 23 25.68 14.84 -20.13
N GLY A 24 25.40 16.14 -19.99
CA GLY A 24 24.04 16.65 -19.81
C GLY A 24 23.61 16.85 -18.34
N ARG A 25 24.48 16.55 -17.39
CA ARG A 25 24.20 16.78 -15.96
C ARG A 25 24.07 18.25 -15.60
N VAL A 26 24.67 19.15 -16.36
CA VAL A 26 24.56 20.62 -16.24
C VAL A 26 24.00 21.16 -17.53
N LYS A 27 22.75 21.56 -17.53
CA LYS A 27 22.01 22.08 -18.68
C LYS A 27 21.03 23.18 -18.30
N THR A 28 20.08 22.87 -17.43
CA THR A 28 19.01 23.79 -16.99
C THR A 28 19.38 24.60 -15.75
N LEU A 29 20.45 24.23 -15.04
CA LEU A 29 20.90 24.95 -13.84
C LEU A 29 21.63 26.23 -14.24
N HIS A 30 20.87 27.21 -14.71
CA HIS A 30 21.39 28.46 -15.25
C HIS A 30 20.54 29.65 -14.84
N PRO A 31 21.11 30.83 -14.55
CA PRO A 31 20.38 32.01 -14.13
C PRO A 31 19.26 32.44 -15.09
N LYS A 32 19.43 32.29 -16.41
CA LYS A 32 18.38 32.62 -17.38
C LYS A 32 17.16 31.69 -17.28
N VAL A 33 17.33 30.45 -16.87
CA VAL A 33 16.21 29.51 -16.65
C VAL A 33 15.55 29.79 -15.29
N PHE A 34 16.35 29.78 -14.23
CA PHE A 34 15.81 29.96 -12.87
C PHE A 34 15.31 31.39 -12.61
N GLY A 35 15.93 32.39 -13.24
CA GLY A 35 15.46 33.77 -13.16
C GLY A 35 14.07 33.93 -13.77
N GLY A 36 13.81 33.31 -14.94
CA GLY A 36 12.51 33.32 -15.57
C GLY A 36 11.41 32.60 -14.78
N ILE A 37 11.79 31.57 -14.02
CA ILE A 37 10.86 30.83 -13.14
C ILE A 37 10.62 31.56 -11.81
N LEU A 38 11.65 32.14 -11.20
CA LEU A 38 11.60 32.71 -9.85
C LEU A 38 11.27 34.19 -9.79
N CYS A 39 11.21 34.88 -10.95
CA CYS A 39 10.86 36.29 -11.03
C CYS A 39 9.48 36.54 -10.41
N ARG A 40 9.43 37.49 -9.48
CA ARG A 40 8.17 38.00 -8.91
C ARG A 40 7.66 39.14 -9.77
N ARG A 41 6.70 38.85 -10.62
CA ARG A 41 6.21 39.81 -11.67
C ARG A 41 5.57 41.06 -11.10
N GLY A 42 5.11 40.99 -9.85
CA GLY A 42 4.60 42.17 -9.11
C GLY A 42 5.66 43.09 -8.51
N LEU A 43 6.96 42.76 -8.63
CA LEU A 43 8.07 43.55 -8.08
C LEU A 43 8.86 44.22 -9.21
N GLU A 44 8.82 45.54 -9.26
CA GLU A 44 9.50 46.35 -10.28
C GLU A 44 11.02 46.06 -10.33
N GLN A 45 11.65 45.86 -9.17
CA GLN A 45 13.08 45.52 -9.10
C GLN A 45 13.42 44.20 -9.80
N ASP A 46 12.58 43.18 -9.65
CA ASP A 46 12.76 41.88 -10.31
C ASP A 46 12.58 42.04 -11.84
N MET A 47 11.58 42.80 -12.28
CA MET A 47 11.33 43.06 -13.68
C MET A 47 12.45 43.84 -14.36
N GLN A 48 13.01 44.83 -13.70
CA GLN A 48 14.20 45.55 -14.19
C GLN A 48 15.43 44.64 -14.35
N GLN A 49 15.61 43.66 -13.45
CA GLN A 49 16.69 42.70 -13.57
C GLN A 49 16.45 41.70 -14.72
N ILE A 50 15.26 41.21 -14.90
CA ILE A 50 14.89 40.33 -16.02
C ILE A 50 15.19 41.02 -17.35
N GLU A 51 14.77 42.26 -17.52
CA GLU A 51 15.05 43.07 -18.71
C GLU A 51 16.53 43.28 -18.92
N LYS A 52 17.24 43.73 -17.88
CA LYS A 52 18.67 44.02 -17.91
C LYS A 52 19.52 42.81 -18.34
N TYR A 53 19.14 41.59 -17.87
CA TYR A 53 19.90 40.37 -18.14
C TYR A 53 19.29 39.51 -19.24
N GLU A 54 18.30 40.02 -19.97
CA GLU A 54 17.60 39.35 -21.09
C GLU A 54 17.10 37.97 -20.68
N ILE A 55 16.40 37.91 -19.54
CA ILE A 55 15.81 36.68 -19.01
C ILE A 55 14.34 36.61 -19.45
N PRO A 56 13.92 35.58 -20.19
CA PRO A 56 12.52 35.42 -20.55
C PRO A 56 11.67 34.99 -19.34
N GLU A 57 10.46 35.51 -19.22
CA GLU A 57 9.48 35.01 -18.27
C GLU A 57 9.06 33.58 -18.65
N ILE A 58 8.89 32.72 -17.65
CA ILE A 58 8.44 31.34 -17.82
C ILE A 58 7.10 31.19 -17.09
N ASP A 59 6.02 30.90 -17.82
CA ASP A 59 4.66 30.79 -17.29
C ASP A 59 4.35 29.38 -16.78
N LEU A 60 4.95 28.37 -17.41
CA LEU A 60 4.64 26.97 -17.19
C LEU A 60 5.93 26.15 -17.18
N VAL A 61 6.05 25.31 -16.17
CA VAL A 61 7.12 24.31 -16.06
C VAL A 61 6.48 22.91 -16.06
N ILE A 62 6.91 22.04 -16.95
CA ILE A 62 6.49 20.63 -17.01
C ILE A 62 7.74 19.77 -16.90
N VAL A 63 7.80 18.95 -15.85
CA VAL A 63 8.95 18.09 -15.59
C VAL A 63 8.49 16.75 -15.08
N ASP A 64 8.94 15.67 -15.72
CA ASP A 64 8.88 14.32 -15.20
C ASP A 64 10.27 13.92 -14.71
N LEU A 65 10.36 13.50 -13.44
CA LEU A 65 11.62 13.05 -12.85
C LEU A 65 12.06 11.71 -13.46
N TYR A 66 13.35 11.45 -13.42
CA TYR A 66 13.87 10.12 -13.77
C TYR A 66 13.25 9.04 -12.87
N PRO A 67 12.97 7.83 -13.41
CA PRO A 67 12.27 6.75 -12.69
C PRO A 67 13.20 6.04 -11.70
N PHE A 68 13.64 6.73 -10.65
CA PHE A 68 14.57 6.23 -9.65
C PHE A 68 14.07 4.94 -8.99
N GLU A 69 12.85 4.95 -8.42
CA GLU A 69 12.27 3.80 -7.72
C GLU A 69 12.08 2.59 -8.64
N ALA A 70 11.62 2.81 -9.89
CA ALA A 70 11.48 1.73 -10.87
C ALA A 70 12.84 1.12 -11.24
N THR A 71 13.91 1.95 -11.30
CA THR A 71 15.27 1.48 -11.58
C THR A 71 15.83 0.66 -10.41
N VAL A 72 15.59 1.10 -9.16
CA VAL A 72 15.93 0.31 -7.96
C VAL A 72 15.17 -1.02 -7.96
N ALA A 73 13.86 -0.99 -8.20
CA ALA A 73 13.00 -2.18 -8.20
C ALA A 73 13.37 -3.19 -9.30
N SER A 74 13.99 -2.73 -10.41
CA SER A 74 14.47 -3.62 -11.48
C SER A 74 15.73 -4.42 -11.13
N GLY A 75 16.36 -4.14 -9.98
CA GLY A 75 17.63 -4.74 -9.57
C GLY A 75 18.83 -4.28 -10.41
N ALA A 76 18.76 -3.07 -10.97
CA ALA A 76 19.86 -2.49 -11.73
C ALA A 76 21.11 -2.29 -10.85
N GLU A 77 22.29 -2.27 -11.50
CA GLU A 77 23.56 -1.98 -10.83
C GLU A 77 23.60 -0.54 -10.27
N GLU A 78 24.29 -0.35 -9.15
CA GLU A 78 24.37 0.94 -8.44
C GLU A 78 24.69 2.14 -9.33
N PRO A 79 25.67 2.09 -10.26
CA PRO A 79 25.95 3.22 -11.14
C PRO A 79 24.75 3.65 -11.99
N ALA A 80 23.94 2.68 -12.46
CA ALA A 80 22.73 2.96 -13.24
C ALA A 80 21.62 3.58 -12.38
N ILE A 81 21.52 3.18 -11.11
CA ILE A 81 20.58 3.75 -10.13
C ILE A 81 20.96 5.19 -9.82
N ILE A 82 22.24 5.46 -9.54
CA ILE A 82 22.74 6.80 -9.22
C ILE A 82 22.51 7.78 -10.39
N GLU A 83 22.65 7.33 -11.64
CA GLU A 83 22.35 8.17 -12.82
C GLU A 83 20.85 8.54 -12.94
N LYS A 84 19.97 7.91 -12.16
CA LYS A 84 18.54 8.26 -12.07
C LYS A 84 18.22 9.23 -10.94
N ILE A 85 19.20 9.73 -10.22
CA ILE A 85 19.01 10.83 -9.27
C ILE A 85 18.97 12.14 -10.08
N ASP A 86 17.76 12.68 -10.21
CA ASP A 86 17.51 13.90 -10.98
C ASP A 86 17.92 15.14 -10.17
N ILE A 87 18.83 15.94 -10.73
CA ILE A 87 19.29 17.19 -10.10
C ILE A 87 18.59 18.40 -10.71
N GLY A 88 18.54 18.45 -12.04
CA GLY A 88 17.97 19.59 -12.77
C GLY A 88 16.46 19.65 -12.68
N GLY A 89 15.79 18.54 -12.92
CA GLY A 89 14.33 18.45 -12.91
C GLY A 89 13.75 18.75 -11.56
N ILE A 90 14.29 18.14 -10.48
CA ILE A 90 13.84 18.40 -9.11
C ILE A 90 14.01 19.88 -8.72
N SER A 91 15.10 20.50 -9.16
CA SER A 91 15.36 21.92 -8.90
C SER A 91 14.34 22.82 -9.61
N LEU A 92 13.98 22.52 -10.87
CA LEU A 92 12.97 23.22 -11.63
C LEU A 92 11.58 23.09 -10.96
N ILE A 93 11.21 21.89 -10.55
CA ILE A 93 9.95 21.61 -9.83
C ILE A 93 9.85 22.49 -8.59
N ARG A 94 10.87 22.51 -7.75
CA ARG A 94 10.89 23.29 -6.52
C ARG A 94 10.87 24.79 -6.75
N ALA A 95 11.58 25.27 -7.78
CA ALA A 95 11.61 26.69 -8.14
C ALA A 95 10.22 27.18 -8.60
N ALA A 96 9.58 26.45 -9.51
CA ALA A 96 8.27 26.79 -10.01
C ALA A 96 7.18 26.68 -8.91
N ALA A 97 7.22 25.65 -8.10
CA ALA A 97 6.31 25.49 -6.96
C ALA A 97 6.47 26.63 -5.93
N LYS A 98 7.69 27.11 -5.68
CA LYS A 98 7.94 28.26 -4.81
C LYS A 98 7.31 29.54 -5.36
N ASN A 99 7.35 29.73 -6.69
CA ASN A 99 6.80 30.92 -7.36
C ASN A 99 5.40 30.68 -7.94
N TYR A 100 4.54 29.90 -7.29
CA TYR A 100 3.20 29.58 -7.75
C TYR A 100 2.30 30.80 -7.95
N ASN A 101 2.66 31.96 -7.43
CA ASN A 101 1.96 33.21 -7.73
C ASN A 101 1.96 33.55 -9.21
N ASP A 102 3.08 33.27 -9.89
CA ASP A 102 3.32 33.67 -11.28
C ASP A 102 3.50 32.48 -12.23
N VAL A 103 3.78 31.28 -11.74
CA VAL A 103 4.17 30.11 -12.54
C VAL A 103 3.33 28.88 -12.21
N VAL A 104 2.92 28.15 -13.25
CA VAL A 104 2.31 26.82 -13.12
C VAL A 104 3.39 25.75 -13.15
N ILE A 105 3.29 24.75 -12.28
CA ILE A 105 4.17 23.58 -12.25
C ILE A 105 3.37 22.29 -12.46
N ILE A 106 3.77 21.48 -13.42
CA ILE A 106 3.31 20.12 -13.64
C ILE A 106 4.48 19.19 -13.38
N ALA A 107 4.42 18.44 -12.28
CA ALA A 107 5.55 17.67 -11.75
C ALA A 107 5.44 16.17 -12.00
N SER A 108 4.37 15.69 -12.64
CA SER A 108 4.20 14.30 -13.01
C SER A 108 3.20 14.11 -14.16
N GLN A 109 3.33 13.00 -14.87
CA GLN A 109 2.41 12.62 -15.96
C GLN A 109 0.96 12.46 -15.48
N ALA A 110 0.74 12.08 -14.22
CA ALA A 110 -0.61 11.98 -13.64
C ALA A 110 -1.36 13.32 -13.63
N GLN A 111 -0.65 14.45 -13.71
CA GLN A 111 -1.22 15.79 -13.72
C GLN A 111 -1.53 16.30 -15.13
N TYR A 112 -1.13 15.60 -16.19
CA TYR A 112 -1.32 16.08 -17.58
C TYR A 112 -2.80 16.19 -17.94
N GLN A 113 -3.60 15.17 -17.61
CA GLN A 113 -5.02 15.21 -17.93
C GLN A 113 -5.78 16.27 -17.13
N PRO A 114 -5.64 16.37 -15.79
CA PRO A 114 -6.24 17.45 -15.01
C PRO A 114 -5.86 18.86 -15.51
N PHE A 115 -4.59 19.05 -15.86
CA PHE A 115 -4.10 20.33 -16.39
C PHE A 115 -4.72 20.65 -17.76
N ARG A 116 -4.78 19.66 -18.65
CA ARG A 116 -5.40 19.81 -19.97
C ARG A 116 -6.90 20.17 -19.84
N ASP A 117 -7.62 19.46 -18.98
CA ASP A 117 -9.05 19.69 -18.78
C ASP A 117 -9.31 21.11 -18.26
N MET A 118 -8.49 21.57 -17.31
CA MET A 118 -8.53 22.95 -16.81
C MET A 118 -8.28 23.99 -17.93
N LEU A 119 -7.25 23.76 -18.79
CA LEU A 119 -6.97 24.66 -19.91
C LEU A 119 -8.11 24.67 -20.95
N MET A 120 -8.82 23.56 -21.11
CA MET A 120 -9.98 23.49 -22.00
C MET A 120 -11.19 24.25 -21.44
N GLU A 121 -11.33 24.29 -20.12
CA GLU A 121 -12.41 25.00 -19.44
C GLU A 121 -12.18 26.51 -19.36
N HIS A 122 -10.97 26.93 -19.02
CA HIS A 122 -10.64 28.34 -18.73
C HIS A 122 -9.80 29.03 -19.81
N GLY A 123 -9.43 28.31 -20.87
CA GLY A 123 -8.44 28.79 -21.85
C GLY A 123 -7.02 28.71 -21.27
N ALA A 124 -6.09 29.49 -21.83
CA ALA A 124 -4.67 29.48 -21.41
C ALA A 124 -4.42 30.32 -20.13
N THR A 125 -5.32 30.24 -19.15
CA THR A 125 -5.24 31.01 -17.90
C THR A 125 -5.38 30.04 -16.70
N THR A 126 -4.83 30.44 -15.55
CA THR A 126 -4.95 29.70 -14.30
C THR A 126 -5.25 30.65 -13.16
N THR A 127 -6.04 30.19 -12.19
CA THR A 127 -6.27 30.91 -10.92
C THR A 127 -5.11 30.69 -9.96
N ILE A 128 -5.03 31.52 -8.93
CA ILE A 128 -4.02 31.37 -7.87
C ILE A 128 -4.24 30.09 -7.07
N GLU A 129 -5.49 29.67 -6.86
CA GLU A 129 -5.88 28.45 -6.17
C GLU A 129 -5.42 27.22 -6.93
N GLU A 130 -5.59 27.19 -8.25
CA GLU A 130 -5.12 26.10 -9.12
C GLU A 130 -3.60 26.00 -9.08
N ARG A 131 -2.88 27.12 -9.24
CA ARG A 131 -1.42 27.14 -9.16
C ARG A 131 -0.92 26.68 -7.78
N ARG A 132 -1.60 27.07 -6.70
CA ARG A 132 -1.29 26.61 -5.35
C ARG A 132 -1.52 25.11 -5.19
N TRP A 133 -2.57 24.56 -5.82
CA TRP A 133 -2.82 23.12 -5.83
C TRP A 133 -1.68 22.38 -6.53
N PHE A 134 -1.29 22.81 -7.73
CA PHE A 134 -0.15 22.21 -8.45
C PHE A 134 1.16 22.35 -7.68
N ALA A 135 1.40 23.45 -6.98
CA ALA A 135 2.57 23.64 -6.14
C ALA A 135 2.59 22.64 -4.95
N LYS A 136 1.43 22.40 -4.33
CA LYS A 136 1.29 21.36 -3.29
C LYS A 136 1.65 19.98 -3.85
N GLU A 137 1.09 19.62 -5.00
CA GLU A 137 1.38 18.35 -5.66
C GLU A 137 2.86 18.22 -6.04
N ALA A 138 3.47 19.30 -6.52
CA ALA A 138 4.90 19.33 -6.87
C ALA A 138 5.81 19.08 -5.63
N PHE A 139 5.47 19.66 -4.48
CA PHE A 139 6.18 19.37 -3.23
C PHE A 139 5.90 17.94 -2.73
N GLY A 140 4.72 17.39 -3.01
CA GLY A 140 4.42 15.97 -2.78
C GLY A 140 5.37 15.06 -3.58
N VAL A 141 5.53 15.32 -4.88
CA VAL A 141 6.46 14.60 -5.76
C VAL A 141 7.90 14.73 -5.27
N SER A 142 8.35 15.98 -4.98
CA SER A 142 9.73 16.24 -4.53
C SER A 142 10.05 15.54 -3.21
N SER A 143 9.17 15.61 -2.22
CA SER A 143 9.40 14.99 -0.91
C SER A 143 9.38 13.47 -0.96
N HIS A 144 8.52 12.88 -1.81
CA HIS A 144 8.50 11.44 -2.04
C HIS A 144 9.79 10.96 -2.69
N TYR A 145 10.23 11.68 -3.74
CA TYR A 145 11.46 11.38 -4.47
C TYR A 145 12.69 11.40 -3.56
N ASP A 146 12.85 12.46 -2.76
CA ASP A 146 13.95 12.57 -1.79
C ASP A 146 13.88 11.48 -0.71
N SER A 147 12.67 11.11 -0.27
CA SER A 147 12.49 10.03 0.70
C SER A 147 12.89 8.68 0.12
N ALA A 148 12.57 8.40 -1.14
CA ALA A 148 12.98 7.18 -1.83
C ALA A 148 14.51 7.10 -1.98
N ILE A 149 15.16 8.20 -2.36
CA ILE A 149 16.63 8.28 -2.47
C ILE A 149 17.27 8.08 -1.08
N PHE A 150 16.78 8.77 -0.05
CA PHE A 150 17.26 8.59 1.32
C PHE A 150 17.18 7.13 1.75
N ASN A 151 16.03 6.49 1.57
CA ASN A 151 15.82 5.09 1.98
C ASN A 151 16.75 4.13 1.21
N TYR A 152 17.08 4.41 -0.05
CA TYR A 152 18.06 3.64 -0.81
C TYR A 152 19.46 3.70 -0.20
N PHE A 153 19.93 4.89 0.17
CA PHE A 153 21.26 5.08 0.78
C PHE A 153 21.31 4.62 2.25
N ASP A 154 20.22 4.80 2.99
CA ASP A 154 20.10 4.35 4.40
C ASP A 154 20.08 2.82 4.51
N GLY A 155 19.57 2.14 3.49
CA GLY A 155 19.59 0.67 3.38
C GLY A 155 19.00 -0.02 4.60
N GLU A 156 19.80 -0.86 5.27
CA GLU A 156 19.40 -1.58 6.48
C GLU A 156 19.75 -0.83 7.78
N GLU A 157 20.51 0.26 7.71
CA GLU A 157 20.95 1.01 8.89
C GLU A 157 19.76 1.57 9.68
N GLY A 158 18.75 2.09 8.98
CA GLY A 158 17.52 2.59 9.60
C GLY A 158 17.76 3.82 10.48
N SER A 159 18.67 4.72 10.06
CA SER A 159 19.07 5.91 10.80
C SER A 159 17.94 6.92 11.03
N ALA A 160 16.94 6.92 10.10
CA ALA A 160 15.75 7.76 10.24
C ALA A 160 14.54 7.12 9.54
N PHE A 161 13.36 7.29 10.11
CA PHE A 161 12.11 6.86 9.50
C PHE A 161 11.64 7.85 8.44
N ARG A 162 11.55 7.40 7.19
CA ARG A 162 10.99 8.14 6.06
C ARG A 162 9.97 7.26 5.34
N CYS A 163 8.72 7.68 5.37
CA CYS A 163 7.62 6.99 4.68
C CYS A 163 6.73 8.03 4.03
N SER A 164 6.43 7.84 2.76
CA SER A 164 5.51 8.71 2.02
C SER A 164 4.58 7.88 1.15
N ALA A 165 3.34 8.30 1.01
CA ALA A 165 2.36 7.72 0.11
C ALA A 165 1.61 8.87 -0.59
N ASN A 166 1.57 8.83 -1.92
CA ASN A 166 1.02 9.90 -2.74
C ASN A 166 -0.48 9.74 -3.03
N SER A 167 -1.07 8.61 -2.65
CA SER A 167 -2.50 8.36 -2.82
C SER A 167 -3.21 8.26 -1.48
N GLN A 168 -4.35 8.93 -1.36
CA GLN A 168 -5.23 8.90 -0.20
C GLN A 168 -6.60 8.36 -0.62
N LYS A 169 -7.11 7.39 0.12
CA LYS A 169 -8.52 6.98 0.05
C LYS A 169 -9.20 7.41 1.34
N THR A 170 -10.21 8.26 1.23
CA THR A 170 -11.07 8.60 2.37
C THR A 170 -11.93 7.40 2.69
N LEU A 171 -11.93 6.98 3.95
CA LEU A 171 -12.77 5.92 4.46
C LEU A 171 -14.05 6.50 5.04
N ARG A 172 -15.09 5.69 5.14
CA ARG A 172 -16.38 6.11 5.66
C ARG A 172 -16.26 6.74 7.05
N TYR A 173 -15.41 6.19 7.93
CA TYR A 173 -15.02 6.72 9.25
C TYR A 173 -13.76 5.97 9.71
N GLY A 174 -13.17 6.37 10.83
CA GLY A 174 -12.04 5.68 11.46
C GLY A 174 -12.48 4.41 12.20
N GLU A 175 -11.81 4.10 13.31
CA GLU A 175 -12.21 2.96 14.16
C GLU A 175 -13.64 3.14 14.70
N ASN A 176 -14.00 4.38 15.05
CA ASN A 176 -15.32 4.75 15.54
C ASN A 176 -16.02 5.76 14.60
N PRO A 177 -17.37 5.81 14.56
CA PRO A 177 -18.12 6.62 13.60
C PRO A 177 -17.86 8.13 13.66
N HIS A 178 -17.40 8.67 14.77
CA HIS A 178 -17.09 10.09 14.93
C HIS A 178 -15.67 10.46 14.47
N GLN A 179 -14.83 9.49 14.16
CA GLN A 179 -13.45 9.68 13.73
C GLN A 179 -13.38 9.71 12.20
N LYS A 180 -12.59 10.63 11.65
CA LYS A 180 -12.22 10.60 10.22
C LYS A 180 -11.17 9.51 10.01
N GLY A 181 -11.35 8.69 8.98
CA GLY A 181 -10.42 7.64 8.59
C GLY A 181 -9.90 7.84 7.18
N TYR A 182 -8.63 7.53 6.99
CA TYR A 182 -7.96 7.60 5.70
C TYR A 182 -7.04 6.40 5.53
N PHE A 183 -6.95 5.90 4.32
CA PHE A 183 -5.92 4.94 3.93
C PHE A 183 -4.95 5.63 2.96
N TYR A 184 -3.69 5.54 3.24
CA TYR A 184 -2.62 6.02 2.38
C TYR A 184 -1.88 4.84 1.77
N GLY A 185 -1.97 4.66 0.48
CA GLY A 185 -1.39 3.54 -0.26
C GLY A 185 -2.25 3.15 -1.46
N ASN A 186 -1.85 2.12 -2.18
CA ASN A 186 -2.53 1.62 -3.37
C ASN A 186 -3.21 0.27 -3.07
N LEU A 187 -4.49 0.30 -2.65
CA LEU A 187 -5.28 -0.92 -2.43
C LEU A 187 -5.53 -1.70 -3.72
N ASP A 188 -5.62 -0.99 -4.85
CA ASP A 188 -5.89 -1.63 -6.15
C ASP A 188 -4.69 -2.46 -6.64
N ALA A 189 -3.49 -2.24 -6.10
CA ALA A 189 -2.35 -3.13 -6.32
C ALA A 189 -2.48 -4.48 -5.58
N MET A 190 -3.30 -4.52 -4.53
CA MET A 190 -3.50 -5.69 -3.66
C MET A 190 -4.76 -6.47 -3.99
N PHE A 191 -5.84 -5.76 -4.35
CA PHE A 191 -7.17 -6.33 -4.53
C PHE A 191 -7.92 -5.67 -5.67
N ASP A 192 -8.77 -6.45 -6.37
CA ASP A 192 -9.88 -5.94 -7.13
C ASP A 192 -11.16 -6.10 -6.30
N GLN A 193 -11.78 -4.99 -5.91
CA GLN A 193 -13.10 -5.03 -5.29
C GLN A 193 -14.14 -5.13 -6.39
N ILE A 194 -14.73 -6.33 -6.55
CA ILE A 194 -15.68 -6.63 -7.63
C ILE A 194 -17.14 -6.48 -7.19
N HIS A 195 -17.42 -6.38 -5.90
CA HIS A 195 -18.78 -6.22 -5.38
C HIS A 195 -18.79 -5.56 -3.99
N GLY A 196 -19.92 -4.94 -3.64
CA GLY A 196 -20.27 -4.53 -2.28
C GLY A 196 -20.06 -3.06 -1.95
N LYS A 197 -20.22 -2.74 -0.66
CA LYS A 197 -20.03 -1.40 -0.10
C LYS A 197 -18.55 -1.02 -0.03
N GLU A 198 -18.24 0.26 0.20
CA GLU A 198 -16.89 0.71 0.48
C GLU A 198 -16.28 0.02 1.71
N ILE A 199 -14.98 -0.32 1.59
CA ILE A 199 -14.20 -0.93 2.66
C ILE A 199 -14.02 0.09 3.79
N SER A 200 -14.35 -0.31 5.02
CA SER A 200 -14.18 0.52 6.21
C SER A 200 -12.79 0.38 6.83
N TYR A 201 -12.46 1.27 7.76
CA TYR A 201 -11.25 1.20 8.57
C TYR A 201 -11.10 -0.17 9.27
N ASN A 202 -12.15 -0.62 9.96
CA ASN A 202 -12.15 -1.90 10.66
C ASN A 202 -12.05 -3.09 9.68
N ASN A 203 -12.73 -3.01 8.50
CA ASN A 203 -12.56 -4.05 7.49
C ASN A 203 -11.09 -4.14 7.02
N LEU A 204 -10.37 -3.01 6.84
CA LEU A 204 -8.96 -3.03 6.45
C LEU A 204 -8.07 -3.68 7.50
N LEU A 205 -8.33 -3.47 8.79
CA LEU A 205 -7.60 -4.15 9.86
C LEU A 205 -7.82 -5.66 9.83
N ASP A 206 -9.08 -6.09 9.67
CA ASP A 206 -9.43 -7.51 9.58
C ASP A 206 -8.89 -8.14 8.28
N ILE A 207 -8.95 -7.44 7.14
CA ILE A 207 -8.37 -7.88 5.86
C ILE A 207 -6.86 -8.08 6.00
N ASN A 208 -6.14 -7.14 6.62
CA ASN A 208 -4.70 -7.28 6.84
C ASN A 208 -4.39 -8.52 7.68
N ALA A 209 -5.10 -8.73 8.77
CA ALA A 209 -4.92 -9.92 9.61
C ALA A 209 -5.25 -11.22 8.86
N ALA A 210 -6.27 -11.20 8.01
CA ALA A 210 -6.66 -12.34 7.18
C ALA A 210 -5.57 -12.69 6.14
N VAL A 211 -4.99 -11.67 5.49
CA VAL A 211 -3.91 -11.84 4.51
C VAL A 211 -2.64 -12.36 5.21
N ASP A 212 -2.25 -11.77 6.34
CA ASP A 212 -1.09 -12.23 7.10
C ASP A 212 -1.22 -13.72 7.50
N LEU A 213 -2.42 -14.11 7.94
CA LEU A 213 -2.68 -15.49 8.37
C LEU A 213 -2.69 -16.48 7.20
N ILE A 214 -3.41 -16.18 6.10
CA ILE A 214 -3.56 -17.14 5.00
C ILE A 214 -2.24 -17.41 4.27
N ASP A 215 -1.31 -16.44 4.26
CA ASP A 215 0.01 -16.57 3.65
C ASP A 215 0.92 -17.59 4.34
N GLU A 216 0.59 -18.01 5.57
CA GLU A 216 1.28 -19.07 6.29
C GLU A 216 1.00 -20.47 5.70
N PHE A 217 -0.03 -20.62 4.87
CA PHE A 217 -0.52 -21.92 4.41
C PHE A 217 -0.30 -22.12 2.92
N LYS A 218 0.24 -23.30 2.56
CA LYS A 218 0.42 -23.71 1.15
C LYS A 218 -0.69 -24.65 0.66
N ASP A 219 -1.24 -25.46 1.56
CA ASP A 219 -2.37 -26.33 1.26
C ASP A 219 -3.64 -25.46 1.07
N THR A 220 -4.65 -25.99 0.39
CA THR A 220 -5.95 -25.35 0.27
C THR A 220 -6.52 -25.09 1.67
N THR A 221 -6.60 -23.84 2.05
CA THR A 221 -6.97 -23.40 3.40
C THR A 221 -8.07 -22.36 3.34
N PHE A 222 -9.03 -22.48 4.25
CA PHE A 222 -10.05 -21.48 4.48
C PHE A 222 -9.96 -20.93 5.90
N ALA A 223 -9.97 -19.61 6.06
CA ALA A 223 -9.94 -18.96 7.36
C ALA A 223 -11.11 -17.99 7.53
N ILE A 224 -11.64 -17.94 8.75
CA ILE A 224 -12.69 -17.06 9.20
C ILE A 224 -12.14 -16.21 10.34
N LEU A 225 -12.11 -14.88 10.15
CA LEU A 225 -11.57 -13.95 11.14
C LEU A 225 -12.65 -13.01 11.64
N LYS A 226 -12.50 -12.58 12.88
CA LYS A 226 -13.29 -11.52 13.48
C LYS A 226 -12.44 -10.75 14.48
N HIS A 227 -12.45 -9.42 14.38
CA HIS A 227 -11.64 -8.54 15.24
C HIS A 227 -10.16 -8.94 15.23
N ASN A 228 -9.59 -9.14 14.02
CA ASN A 228 -8.20 -9.50 13.73
C ASN A 228 -7.74 -10.88 14.27
N ASN A 229 -8.66 -11.75 14.68
CA ASN A 229 -8.32 -13.08 15.16
C ASN A 229 -9.12 -14.16 14.42
N ALA A 230 -8.49 -15.31 14.19
CA ALA A 230 -9.17 -16.46 13.61
C ALA A 230 -10.15 -17.08 14.63
N CYS A 231 -11.40 -17.23 14.21
CA CYS A 231 -12.40 -18.03 14.90
C CYS A 231 -12.64 -19.39 14.23
N GLY A 232 -12.26 -19.53 12.96
CA GLY A 232 -12.28 -20.77 12.22
C GLY A 232 -11.13 -20.83 11.23
N LEU A 233 -10.51 -22.01 11.09
CA LEU A 233 -9.49 -22.25 10.06
C LEU A 233 -9.32 -23.75 9.85
N ALA A 234 -9.29 -24.18 8.58
CA ALA A 234 -8.97 -25.55 8.23
C ALA A 234 -8.29 -25.65 6.87
N SER A 235 -7.39 -26.63 6.75
CA SER A 235 -6.76 -27.04 5.48
C SER A 235 -7.32 -28.38 5.04
N ARG A 236 -7.89 -28.45 3.82
CA ARG A 236 -8.52 -29.65 3.25
C ARG A 236 -8.22 -29.75 1.76
N PRO A 237 -8.48 -30.91 1.13
CA PRO A 237 -8.30 -31.09 -0.32
C PRO A 237 -9.15 -30.13 -1.17
N THR A 238 -10.35 -29.77 -0.72
CA THR A 238 -11.25 -28.87 -1.44
C THR A 238 -11.62 -27.63 -0.61
N VAL A 239 -12.01 -26.53 -1.27
CA VAL A 239 -12.46 -25.30 -0.60
C VAL A 239 -13.72 -25.54 0.22
N LEU A 240 -14.65 -26.36 -0.29
CA LEU A 240 -15.89 -26.71 0.39
C LEU A 240 -15.61 -27.43 1.72
N GLU A 241 -14.73 -28.44 1.71
CA GLU A 241 -14.35 -29.15 2.93
C GLU A 241 -13.63 -28.22 3.91
N ALA A 242 -12.70 -27.39 3.40
CA ALA A 242 -11.97 -26.41 4.21
C ALA A 242 -12.93 -25.39 4.86
N TRP A 243 -13.94 -24.91 4.12
CA TRP A 243 -14.97 -24.03 4.64
C TRP A 243 -15.80 -24.70 5.76
N ASN A 244 -16.32 -25.90 5.49
CA ASN A 244 -17.16 -26.60 6.46
C ASN A 244 -16.46 -26.84 7.77
N ASP A 245 -15.20 -27.28 7.73
CA ASP A 245 -14.41 -27.56 8.91
C ASP A 245 -13.92 -26.27 9.60
N ALA A 246 -13.62 -25.22 8.84
CA ALA A 246 -13.32 -23.92 9.42
C ALA A 246 -14.54 -23.35 10.18
N LEU A 247 -15.72 -23.44 9.59
CA LEU A 247 -16.97 -22.96 10.23
C LEU A 247 -17.31 -23.76 11.48
N ALA A 248 -17.02 -25.06 11.50
CA ALA A 248 -17.29 -25.94 12.64
C ALA A 248 -16.50 -25.55 13.89
N GLY A 249 -15.38 -24.83 13.77
CA GLY A 249 -14.57 -24.40 14.92
C GLY A 249 -15.28 -23.40 15.84
N ASP A 250 -15.97 -22.38 15.28
CA ASP A 250 -16.77 -21.42 16.05
C ASP A 250 -17.84 -20.79 15.13
N PRO A 251 -18.96 -21.48 14.87
CA PRO A 251 -19.98 -20.99 13.96
C PRO A 251 -20.71 -19.74 14.47
N VAL A 252 -20.68 -19.48 15.76
CA VAL A 252 -21.30 -18.30 16.37
C VAL A 252 -20.48 -17.05 16.10
N SER A 253 -19.17 -17.12 16.29
CA SER A 253 -18.26 -16.00 16.02
C SER A 253 -18.08 -15.73 14.52
N ALA A 254 -18.27 -16.72 13.66
CA ALA A 254 -18.17 -16.59 12.22
C ALA A 254 -19.16 -15.57 11.61
N PHE A 255 -20.32 -15.37 12.27
CA PHE A 255 -21.33 -14.41 11.83
C PHE A 255 -20.78 -12.98 11.79
N GLY A 256 -20.84 -12.35 10.62
CA GLY A 256 -20.31 -10.99 10.38
C GLY A 256 -18.79 -10.91 10.30
N GLY A 257 -18.10 -12.03 10.09
CA GLY A 257 -16.66 -12.10 9.96
C GLY A 257 -16.11 -11.71 8.59
N VAL A 258 -14.79 -11.75 8.48
CA VAL A 258 -14.01 -11.66 7.25
C VAL A 258 -13.54 -13.06 6.87
N LEU A 259 -13.84 -13.47 5.66
CA LEU A 259 -13.55 -14.78 5.10
C LEU A 259 -12.38 -14.69 4.13
N ILE A 260 -11.46 -15.63 4.18
CA ILE A 260 -10.34 -15.70 3.23
C ILE A 260 -9.97 -17.14 2.91
N THR A 261 -9.64 -17.38 1.64
CA THR A 261 -9.03 -18.63 1.17
C THR A 261 -7.88 -18.35 0.20
N ASN A 262 -6.94 -19.29 0.10
CA ASN A 262 -5.85 -19.28 -0.87
C ASN A 262 -6.18 -20.07 -2.16
N ALA A 263 -7.42 -20.50 -2.34
CA ALA A 263 -7.88 -21.25 -3.50
C ALA A 263 -9.11 -20.59 -4.15
N VAL A 264 -9.42 -20.97 -5.40
CA VAL A 264 -10.58 -20.47 -6.13
C VAL A 264 -11.87 -20.97 -5.48
N ILE A 265 -12.84 -20.08 -5.30
CA ILE A 265 -14.14 -20.43 -4.73
C ILE A 265 -15.06 -20.93 -5.85
N ASP A 266 -15.44 -22.19 -5.77
CA ASP A 266 -16.38 -22.84 -6.67
C ASP A 266 -17.84 -22.63 -6.22
N LYS A 267 -18.78 -23.05 -7.08
CA LYS A 267 -20.23 -22.98 -6.82
C LYS A 267 -20.62 -23.67 -5.52
N ALA A 268 -20.11 -24.89 -5.27
CA ALA A 268 -20.50 -25.71 -4.14
C ALA A 268 -20.07 -25.05 -2.81
N ALA A 269 -18.86 -24.50 -2.76
CA ALA A 269 -18.40 -23.73 -1.62
C ALA A 269 -19.22 -22.45 -1.44
N ALA A 270 -19.52 -21.72 -2.53
CA ALA A 270 -20.30 -20.48 -2.48
C ALA A 270 -21.74 -20.71 -1.95
N GLU A 271 -22.38 -21.81 -2.29
CA GLU A 271 -23.73 -22.20 -1.78
C GLU A 271 -23.70 -22.37 -0.26
N GLU A 272 -22.69 -23.03 0.30
CA GLU A 272 -22.55 -23.21 1.76
C GLU A 272 -22.16 -21.90 2.45
N ILE A 273 -21.20 -21.15 1.91
CA ILE A 273 -20.75 -19.85 2.44
C ILE A 273 -21.93 -18.85 2.49
N ASN A 274 -22.81 -18.87 1.49
CA ASN A 274 -23.95 -17.96 1.39
C ASN A 274 -24.99 -18.14 2.50
N LYS A 275 -24.97 -19.27 3.23
CA LYS A 275 -25.91 -19.56 4.33
C LYS A 275 -25.68 -18.68 5.55
N ILE A 276 -24.48 -18.12 5.73
CA ILE A 276 -24.20 -17.20 6.83
C ILE A 276 -24.02 -15.76 6.35
N PHE A 277 -24.20 -14.83 7.27
CA PHE A 277 -23.83 -13.43 7.02
C PHE A 277 -22.35 -13.22 7.28
N PHE A 278 -21.68 -12.57 6.34
CA PHE A 278 -20.28 -12.10 6.46
C PHE A 278 -20.12 -10.72 5.83
N GLU A 279 -19.10 -9.97 6.27
CA GLU A 279 -18.81 -8.63 5.78
C GLU A 279 -17.96 -8.64 4.52
N VAL A 280 -16.90 -9.44 4.50
CA VAL A 280 -15.88 -9.48 3.44
C VAL A 280 -15.55 -10.93 3.12
N ILE A 281 -15.35 -11.23 1.83
CA ILE A 281 -14.75 -12.47 1.37
C ILE A 281 -13.61 -12.18 0.41
N ILE A 282 -12.50 -12.92 0.56
CA ILE A 282 -11.25 -12.72 -0.17
C ILE A 282 -10.80 -14.07 -0.74
N ALA A 283 -10.58 -14.13 -2.04
CA ALA A 283 -10.02 -15.30 -2.72
C ALA A 283 -9.12 -14.85 -3.89
N PRO A 284 -8.23 -15.72 -4.40
CA PRO A 284 -7.46 -15.44 -5.61
C PRO A 284 -8.36 -15.32 -6.85
N ASP A 285 -9.48 -16.05 -6.89
CA ASP A 285 -10.49 -16.00 -7.96
C ASP A 285 -11.79 -16.66 -7.52
N TYR A 286 -12.84 -16.54 -8.33
CA TYR A 286 -14.18 -17.10 -8.10
C TYR A 286 -14.75 -17.64 -9.42
N ASP A 287 -15.38 -18.80 -9.39
CA ASP A 287 -16.18 -19.25 -10.51
C ASP A 287 -17.37 -18.31 -10.76
N VAL A 288 -17.83 -18.22 -12.00
CA VAL A 288 -18.95 -17.33 -12.40
C VAL A 288 -20.20 -17.59 -11.55
N ASP A 289 -20.57 -18.86 -11.41
CA ASP A 289 -21.73 -19.27 -10.59
C ASP A 289 -21.55 -18.90 -9.12
N ALA A 290 -20.31 -18.97 -8.61
CA ALA A 290 -19.99 -18.57 -7.23
C ALA A 290 -20.19 -17.07 -7.02
N LEU A 291 -19.78 -16.25 -7.99
CA LEU A 291 -20.00 -14.80 -7.93
C LEU A 291 -21.47 -14.43 -7.96
N GLU A 292 -22.28 -15.10 -8.78
CA GLU A 292 -23.73 -14.88 -8.82
C GLU A 292 -24.39 -15.17 -7.46
N ILE A 293 -23.97 -16.24 -6.79
CA ILE A 293 -24.50 -16.61 -5.47
C ILE A 293 -24.05 -15.61 -4.40
N LEU A 294 -22.75 -15.33 -4.32
CA LEU A 294 -22.19 -14.45 -3.29
C LEU A 294 -22.61 -12.99 -3.46
N GLY A 295 -22.80 -12.53 -4.70
CA GLY A 295 -23.22 -11.17 -5.05
C GLY A 295 -24.69 -10.84 -4.75
N GLN A 296 -25.53 -11.80 -4.34
CA GLN A 296 -26.97 -11.56 -4.03
C GLN A 296 -27.18 -10.55 -2.89
N LYS A 297 -26.20 -10.35 -2.02
CA LYS A 297 -26.29 -9.40 -0.89
C LYS A 297 -25.52 -8.12 -1.21
N LYS A 298 -26.23 -7.04 -1.54
CA LYS A 298 -25.71 -5.74 -2.01
C LYS A 298 -24.51 -5.18 -1.23
N ASN A 299 -24.48 -5.38 0.09
CA ASN A 299 -23.45 -4.75 0.94
C ASN A 299 -22.24 -5.66 1.22
N ARG A 300 -22.27 -6.91 0.74
CA ARG A 300 -21.20 -7.89 0.94
C ARG A 300 -19.99 -7.52 0.09
N ILE A 301 -18.83 -7.37 0.70
CA ILE A 301 -17.60 -7.00 -0.01
C ILE A 301 -16.95 -8.27 -0.56
N ILE A 302 -16.72 -8.31 -1.88
CA ILE A 302 -16.04 -9.42 -2.55
C ILE A 302 -14.75 -8.88 -3.17
N LEU A 303 -13.62 -9.46 -2.75
CA LEU A 303 -12.28 -9.05 -3.16
C LEU A 303 -11.58 -10.19 -3.90
N VAL A 304 -11.07 -9.91 -5.09
CA VAL A 304 -10.09 -10.76 -5.77
C VAL A 304 -8.70 -10.33 -5.32
N ARG A 305 -7.95 -11.26 -4.74
CA ARG A 305 -6.60 -11.00 -4.26
C ARG A 305 -5.60 -11.07 -5.41
N LYS A 306 -4.77 -10.04 -5.55
CA LYS A 306 -3.66 -10.00 -6.50
C LYS A 306 -2.37 -10.56 -5.89
N PRO A 307 -1.45 -11.09 -6.72
CA PRO A 307 -0.16 -11.62 -6.25
C PRO A 307 0.82 -10.46 -5.91
N ALA A 308 0.48 -9.66 -4.92
CA ALA A 308 1.30 -8.57 -4.43
C ALA A 308 1.94 -8.94 -3.09
N ALA A 309 3.25 -8.71 -2.99
CA ALA A 309 3.97 -8.94 -1.73
C ALA A 309 3.70 -7.82 -0.73
N LEU A 310 3.52 -8.19 0.52
CA LEU A 310 3.46 -7.24 1.62
C LEU A 310 4.84 -6.65 1.93
N PRO A 311 4.93 -5.42 2.46
CA PRO A 311 6.20 -4.82 2.86
C PRO A 311 6.96 -5.71 3.86
N LYS A 312 8.29 -5.77 3.75
CA LYS A 312 9.14 -6.55 4.67
C LYS A 312 9.15 -5.98 6.09
N LYS A 313 8.96 -4.67 6.24
CA LYS A 313 8.88 -3.97 7.53
C LYS A 313 7.45 -3.52 7.82
N GLN A 314 7.09 -3.56 9.08
CA GLN A 314 5.84 -3.03 9.62
C GLN A 314 6.14 -1.87 10.54
N PHE A 315 5.27 -0.88 10.58
CA PHE A 315 5.40 0.23 11.51
C PHE A 315 4.06 0.57 12.18
N ARG A 316 4.16 1.12 13.38
CA ARG A 316 3.02 1.57 14.16
C ARG A 316 3.32 2.91 14.80
N SER A 317 2.43 3.88 14.60
CA SER A 317 2.48 5.14 15.33
C SER A 317 2.06 4.93 16.78
N LEU A 318 2.80 5.49 17.71
CA LEU A 318 2.46 5.52 19.15
C LEU A 318 3.18 6.68 19.83
N LEU A 319 2.58 7.21 20.87
CA LEU A 319 3.12 8.38 21.57
C LEU A 319 3.43 9.50 20.58
N ASN A 320 4.66 9.98 20.56
CA ASN A 320 5.16 11.00 19.62
C ASN A 320 6.14 10.43 18.58
N GLY A 321 6.09 9.10 18.30
CA GLY A 321 7.03 8.43 17.43
C GLY A 321 6.41 7.28 16.64
N VAL A 322 7.28 6.46 16.09
CA VAL A 322 6.94 5.29 15.29
C VAL A 322 7.78 4.09 15.75
N LEU A 323 7.14 2.97 16.02
CA LEU A 323 7.82 1.68 16.13
C LEU A 323 7.91 1.04 14.76
N VAL A 324 9.10 0.52 14.43
CA VAL A 324 9.36 -0.23 13.20
C VAL A 324 9.91 -1.59 13.58
N GLN A 325 9.45 -2.64 12.92
CA GLN A 325 9.96 -4.00 13.07
C GLN A 325 9.92 -4.73 11.72
N ASP A 326 10.70 -5.78 11.61
CA ASP A 326 10.57 -6.72 10.51
C ASP A 326 9.24 -7.46 10.63
N ARG A 327 8.62 -7.79 9.48
CA ARG A 327 7.47 -8.68 9.45
C ARG A 327 7.91 -10.06 9.92
N ASP A 328 7.14 -10.68 10.81
CA ASP A 328 7.41 -12.03 11.28
C ASP A 328 7.08 -13.05 10.17
N LEU A 329 8.10 -13.44 9.42
CA LEU A 329 8.02 -14.44 8.35
C LEU A 329 8.56 -15.80 8.78
N LYS A 330 8.97 -15.95 10.06
CA LYS A 330 9.50 -17.23 10.55
C LYS A 330 8.37 -18.25 10.65
N VAL A 331 8.60 -19.43 10.10
CA VAL A 331 7.77 -20.63 10.24
C VAL A 331 8.67 -21.74 10.79
N GLU A 332 8.33 -22.27 11.95
CA GLU A 332 9.07 -23.36 12.57
C GLU A 332 8.94 -24.63 11.73
N THR A 333 10.01 -25.42 11.75
CA THR A 333 10.07 -26.75 11.11
C THR A 333 10.08 -27.87 12.16
N PRO A 334 9.74 -29.12 11.77
CA PRO A 334 9.79 -30.25 12.71
C PRO A 334 11.15 -30.43 13.40
N GLU A 335 12.25 -30.12 12.70
CA GLU A 335 13.63 -30.26 13.16
C GLU A 335 14.00 -29.26 14.27
N GLU A 336 13.31 -28.12 14.30
CA GLU A 336 13.49 -27.08 15.32
C GLU A 336 12.76 -27.41 16.62
N LEU A 337 11.81 -28.36 16.59
CA LEU A 337 11.04 -28.76 17.78
C LEU A 337 11.86 -29.69 18.70
N LYS A 338 11.85 -29.35 19.99
CA LYS A 338 12.51 -30.13 21.02
C LYS A 338 11.49 -30.66 22.02
N THR A 339 11.42 -31.98 22.16
CA THR A 339 10.62 -32.63 23.22
C THR A 339 11.21 -32.33 24.59
N VAL A 340 10.43 -31.64 25.43
CA VAL A 340 10.79 -31.28 26.82
C VAL A 340 9.89 -31.95 27.85
N THR A 341 8.92 -32.73 27.39
CA THR A 341 7.96 -33.48 28.21
C THR A 341 8.36 -34.96 28.29
N THR A 342 7.85 -35.68 29.29
CA THR A 342 8.11 -37.12 29.47
C THR A 342 7.60 -37.94 28.27
N LYS A 343 6.44 -37.55 27.71
CA LYS A 343 5.85 -38.18 26.53
C LYS A 343 6.27 -37.40 25.29
N ALA A 344 6.91 -38.08 24.34
CA ALA A 344 7.17 -37.49 23.02
C ALA A 344 5.89 -37.41 22.18
N PRO A 345 5.73 -36.35 21.34
CA PRO A 345 4.63 -36.26 20.43
C PRO A 345 4.74 -37.25 19.29
N THR A 346 3.61 -37.68 18.74
CA THR A 346 3.55 -38.43 17.48
C THR A 346 3.80 -37.53 16.30
N ALA A 347 4.06 -38.10 15.12
CA ALA A 347 4.22 -37.31 13.88
C ALA A 347 2.98 -36.44 13.57
N GLN A 348 1.77 -36.97 13.79
CA GLN A 348 0.54 -36.23 13.60
C GLN A 348 0.39 -35.09 14.60
N GLU A 349 0.76 -35.30 15.86
CA GLU A 349 0.74 -34.24 16.88
C GLU A 349 1.75 -33.12 16.55
N ILE A 350 2.91 -33.46 15.95
CA ILE A 350 3.87 -32.46 15.45
C ILE A 350 3.26 -31.62 14.33
N GLU A 351 2.62 -32.27 13.37
CA GLU A 351 1.94 -31.56 12.27
C GLU A 351 0.85 -30.61 12.78
N ASP A 352 0.02 -31.09 13.72
CA ASP A 352 -1.03 -30.28 14.35
C ASP A 352 -0.46 -29.12 15.19
N MET A 353 0.66 -29.32 15.88
CA MET A 353 1.35 -28.24 16.62
C MET A 353 1.93 -27.18 15.70
N LEU A 354 2.54 -27.56 14.57
CA LEU A 354 3.05 -26.61 13.58
C LEU A 354 1.91 -25.84 12.91
N PHE A 355 0.80 -26.50 12.64
CA PHE A 355 -0.41 -25.85 12.15
C PHE A 355 -0.95 -24.84 13.18
N ALA A 356 -1.08 -25.23 14.44
CA ALA A 356 -1.53 -24.36 15.53
C ALA A 356 -0.58 -23.18 15.75
N ASN A 357 0.73 -23.37 15.56
CA ASN A 357 1.75 -22.34 15.74
C ASN A 357 1.57 -21.19 14.73
N LYS A 358 1.25 -21.49 13.47
CA LYS A 358 0.93 -20.48 12.46
C LYS A 358 -0.27 -19.62 12.86
N ILE A 359 -1.30 -20.23 13.46
CA ILE A 359 -2.49 -19.53 13.91
C ILE A 359 -2.20 -18.66 15.13
N VAL A 360 -1.48 -19.21 16.14
CA VAL A 360 -1.20 -18.47 17.38
C VAL A 360 -0.25 -17.31 17.14
N LYS A 361 0.71 -17.43 16.20
CA LYS A 361 1.57 -16.36 15.74
C LYS A 361 0.76 -15.13 15.25
N ASN A 362 -0.32 -15.38 14.53
CA ASN A 362 -1.23 -14.35 13.99
C ASN A 362 -2.38 -13.99 14.96
N SER A 363 -2.26 -14.36 16.25
CA SER A 363 -3.28 -14.10 17.26
C SER A 363 -2.81 -13.09 18.29
N LYS A 364 -3.74 -12.28 18.83
CA LYS A 364 -3.41 -11.32 19.87
C LYS A 364 -3.06 -12.00 21.20
N SER A 365 -1.86 -11.76 21.69
CA SER A 365 -1.37 -12.34 22.95
C SER A 365 -2.10 -11.75 24.19
N ASN A 366 -2.20 -12.48 25.34
CA ASN A 366 -1.83 -13.87 25.43
C ASN A 366 -2.82 -14.73 24.66
N ALA A 367 -2.31 -15.73 23.92
CA ALA A 367 -3.15 -16.60 23.12
C ALA A 367 -2.80 -18.08 23.32
N ILE A 368 -3.81 -18.93 23.24
CA ILE A 368 -3.72 -20.39 23.18
C ILE A 368 -4.58 -20.85 22.00
N VAL A 369 -4.03 -21.71 21.15
CA VAL A 369 -4.72 -22.33 20.03
C VAL A 369 -4.77 -23.84 20.24
N LEU A 370 -5.92 -24.44 20.05
CA LEU A 370 -6.16 -25.88 20.04
C LEU A 370 -6.48 -26.30 18.62
N ALA A 371 -5.70 -27.22 18.06
CA ALA A 371 -5.89 -27.72 16.71
C ALA A 371 -5.75 -29.25 16.65
N LYS A 372 -6.41 -29.86 15.68
CA LYS A 372 -6.29 -31.29 15.39
C LYS A 372 -6.64 -31.55 13.93
N GLY A 373 -5.84 -32.38 13.25
CA GLY A 373 -6.08 -32.75 11.86
C GLY A 373 -6.12 -31.54 10.92
N LYS A 374 -5.22 -30.58 11.09
CA LYS A 374 -5.18 -29.31 10.35
C LYS A 374 -6.49 -28.51 10.40
N GLN A 375 -7.15 -28.51 11.57
CA GLN A 375 -8.35 -27.72 11.85
C GLN A 375 -8.18 -26.98 13.18
N LEU A 376 -8.51 -25.71 13.21
CA LEU A 376 -8.67 -24.93 14.43
C LEU A 376 -9.94 -25.41 15.16
N LEU A 377 -9.75 -25.98 16.35
CA LEU A 377 -10.86 -26.43 17.19
C LEU A 377 -11.37 -25.28 18.07
N ALA A 378 -10.45 -24.53 18.65
CA ALA A 378 -10.78 -23.37 19.48
C ALA A 378 -9.54 -22.50 19.73
N SER A 379 -9.77 -21.24 20.07
CA SER A 379 -8.73 -20.32 20.52
C SER A 379 -9.18 -19.48 21.71
N GLY A 380 -8.25 -19.21 22.62
CA GLY A 380 -8.36 -18.16 23.63
C GLY A 380 -7.36 -17.08 23.31
N VAL A 381 -7.82 -15.84 23.07
CA VAL A 381 -6.98 -14.76 22.54
C VAL A 381 -7.14 -13.46 23.32
N GLY A 382 -6.11 -12.61 23.34
CA GLY A 382 -6.16 -11.28 23.95
C GLY A 382 -6.32 -11.26 25.46
N GLN A 383 -5.97 -12.35 26.16
CA GLN A 383 -6.15 -12.46 27.58
C GLN A 383 -4.95 -11.87 28.35
N THR A 384 -5.20 -11.35 29.55
CA THR A 384 -4.14 -10.81 30.43
C THR A 384 -3.28 -11.92 31.06
N SER A 385 -3.80 -13.14 31.11
CA SER A 385 -3.12 -14.33 31.68
C SER A 385 -3.12 -15.48 30.68
N ARG A 386 -2.02 -16.25 30.61
CA ARG A 386 -1.95 -17.49 29.80
C ARG A 386 -2.95 -18.54 30.26
N VAL A 387 -3.17 -18.60 31.57
CA VAL A 387 -4.13 -19.56 32.16
C VAL A 387 -5.56 -19.23 31.74
N ASP A 388 -5.91 -17.94 31.66
CA ASP A 388 -7.26 -17.54 31.21
C ASP A 388 -7.43 -17.77 29.71
N ALA A 389 -6.38 -17.54 28.89
CA ALA A 389 -6.39 -17.91 27.48
C ALA A 389 -6.60 -19.42 27.28
N LEU A 390 -5.93 -20.26 28.09
CA LEU A 390 -6.11 -21.70 28.07
C LEU A 390 -7.52 -22.13 28.49
N LYS A 391 -8.05 -21.57 29.57
CA LYS A 391 -9.42 -21.86 30.02
C LYS A 391 -10.45 -21.49 28.97
N GLN A 392 -10.29 -20.32 28.34
CA GLN A 392 -11.15 -19.86 27.25
C GLN A 392 -11.10 -20.82 26.04
N ALA A 393 -9.89 -21.25 25.62
CA ALA A 393 -9.74 -22.20 24.53
C ALA A 393 -10.40 -23.54 24.84
N ILE A 394 -10.19 -24.09 26.05
CA ILE A 394 -10.82 -25.36 26.49
C ILE A 394 -12.35 -25.24 26.54
N GLU A 395 -12.88 -24.14 27.04
CA GLU A 395 -14.34 -23.93 27.13
C GLU A 395 -14.99 -23.86 25.75
N LYS A 396 -14.33 -23.21 24.80
CA LYS A 396 -14.81 -23.14 23.41
C LYS A 396 -14.70 -24.47 22.65
N ALA A 397 -13.78 -25.34 23.05
CA ALA A 397 -13.57 -26.65 22.41
C ALA A 397 -14.56 -27.73 22.88
N LYS A 398 -15.40 -27.48 23.90
CA LYS A 398 -16.45 -28.38 24.39
C LYS A 398 -17.69 -28.30 23.51
#